data_8afd70bc203b352741e853bbc9ecd541
#
_entry.id   8afd70bc203b352741e853bbc9ecd541
#
_cell.length_a   1.000
_cell.length_b   1.000
_cell.length_c   1.000
_cell.angle_alpha   90.00
_cell.angle_beta   90.00
_cell.angle_gamma   90.00
#
_symmetry.space_group_name_H-M   'P 1'
#
loop_
_entity.id
_entity.type
_entity.pdbx_description
1 polymer ?
#
loop_
_entity_poly.entity_id
_entity_poly.type
_entity_poly.pdbx_seq_one_letter_code
_entity_poly.pdbx_strand_id
1 'polypeptide(L)'
;ANLFASIMVLFDNSFSQGDWIVVGNVEGTVVETGLRKTTIRTFDNSLVFVPNSKIIDNNIINWSRRKVGRQIKMFLGLNYSTPPHMVEQVIKEIKEMLYTHPGIANPTKKDALNDMRFKYRQSIVSLDDLAGYKNNLFVTLDKFDDSSINIMIYCFTKSVVWAEFLDVKQDVMIKMMKILEKNKVGFAFPSKSIYIEETPMLKDIISVKDNGDKATETKQIDVDDKNDKNINKK
;
A
#
# COMPACT_ATOMS: atom_id res chain seq x y z
N ALA A 1 9.25 -42.20 -5.16
CA ALA A 1 8.72 -40.86 -5.52
C ALA A 1 9.73 -39.73 -5.22
N ASN A 2 10.39 -39.74 -4.06
CA ASN A 2 11.20 -38.60 -3.60
C ASN A 2 12.52 -38.36 -4.38
N LEU A 3 13.14 -39.40 -4.93
CA LEU A 3 14.40 -39.28 -5.68
C LEU A 3 14.18 -38.58 -7.05
N PHE A 4 13.07 -38.92 -7.71
CA PHE A 4 12.71 -38.33 -8.99
C PHE A 4 12.38 -36.82 -8.85
N ALA A 5 11.63 -36.49 -7.78
CA ALA A 5 11.35 -35.09 -7.44
C ALA A 5 12.62 -34.27 -7.20
N SER A 6 13.61 -34.86 -6.54
CA SER A 6 14.88 -34.17 -6.27
C SER A 6 15.69 -33.88 -7.53
N ILE A 7 15.72 -34.84 -8.45
CA ILE A 7 16.35 -34.69 -9.75
C ILE A 7 15.65 -33.59 -10.56
N MET A 8 14.30 -33.58 -10.56
CA MET A 8 13.53 -32.56 -11.27
C MET A 8 13.81 -31.15 -10.73
N VAL A 9 13.85 -30.93 -9.42
CA VAL A 9 14.15 -29.61 -8.83
C VAL A 9 15.53 -29.10 -9.24
N LEU A 10 16.54 -30.00 -9.34
CA LEU A 10 17.89 -29.65 -9.75
C LEU A 10 17.98 -29.29 -11.22
N PHE A 11 17.18 -29.91 -12.09
CA PHE A 11 17.19 -29.68 -13.54
C PHE A 11 16.23 -28.58 -14.01
N ASP A 12 15.14 -28.31 -13.28
CA ASP A 12 14.07 -27.40 -13.70
C ASP A 12 14.48 -25.92 -13.71
N ASN A 13 15.60 -25.58 -13.07
CA ASN A 13 16.15 -24.23 -13.02
C ASN A 13 15.13 -23.13 -12.64
N SER A 14 14.07 -23.49 -11.91
CA SER A 14 13.03 -22.56 -11.47
C SER A 14 13.56 -21.56 -10.45
N PHE A 15 14.59 -21.92 -9.72
CA PHE A 15 15.34 -21.06 -8.79
C PHE A 15 16.79 -21.53 -8.65
N SER A 16 17.63 -20.67 -8.12
CA SER A 16 19.05 -20.91 -7.89
C SER A 16 19.44 -20.52 -6.46
N GLN A 17 20.60 -20.98 -6.01
CA GLN A 17 21.20 -20.50 -4.76
C GLN A 17 21.33 -18.98 -4.77
N GLY A 18 20.92 -18.32 -3.70
CA GLY A 18 20.85 -16.87 -3.59
C GLY A 18 19.51 -16.26 -4.02
N ASP A 19 18.63 -17.01 -4.68
CA ASP A 19 17.31 -16.50 -5.06
C ASP A 19 16.40 -16.34 -3.83
N TRP A 20 15.65 -15.26 -3.81
CA TRP A 20 14.55 -15.05 -2.90
C TRP A 20 13.27 -15.69 -3.46
N ILE A 21 12.81 -16.73 -2.79
CA ILE A 21 11.64 -17.50 -3.21
C ILE A 21 10.58 -17.60 -2.12
N VAL A 22 9.35 -17.87 -2.56
CA VAL A 22 8.26 -18.33 -1.71
C VAL A 22 7.82 -19.69 -2.18
N VAL A 23 7.77 -20.67 -1.27
CA VAL A 23 7.28 -22.02 -1.52
C VAL A 23 6.30 -22.40 -0.41
N GLY A 24 5.01 -22.50 -0.76
CA GLY A 24 3.95 -22.67 0.25
C GLY A 24 3.97 -21.53 1.27
N ASN A 25 4.20 -21.85 2.53
CA ASN A 25 4.25 -20.87 3.63
C ASN A 25 5.68 -20.39 3.97
N VAL A 26 6.70 -20.86 3.23
CA VAL A 26 8.10 -20.54 3.50
C VAL A 26 8.56 -19.48 2.54
N GLU A 27 9.02 -18.34 3.07
CA GLU A 27 9.60 -17.24 2.31
C GLU A 27 11.02 -16.96 2.78
N GLY A 28 11.96 -16.84 1.84
CA GLY A 28 13.34 -16.53 2.16
C GLY A 28 14.30 -16.73 1.00
N THR A 29 15.59 -16.67 1.32
CA THR A 29 16.68 -16.85 0.34
C THR A 29 17.14 -18.29 0.32
N VAL A 30 17.30 -18.87 -0.86
CA VAL A 30 17.85 -20.21 -1.04
C VAL A 30 19.33 -20.20 -0.66
N VAL A 31 19.67 -20.97 0.38
CA VAL A 31 21.04 -21.13 0.84
C VAL A 31 21.71 -22.26 0.09
N GLU A 32 21.02 -23.38 -0.05
CA GLU A 32 21.53 -24.58 -0.67
C GLU A 32 20.39 -25.45 -1.24
N THR A 33 20.60 -26.06 -2.38
CA THR A 33 19.72 -27.06 -2.97
C THR A 33 20.41 -28.41 -2.95
N GLY A 34 20.02 -29.26 -2.01
CA GLY A 34 20.55 -30.62 -1.87
C GLY A 34 19.69 -31.66 -2.59
N LEU A 35 20.15 -32.91 -2.58
CA LEU A 35 19.45 -34.04 -3.24
C LEU A 35 18.05 -34.36 -2.63
N ARG A 36 17.81 -34.09 -1.35
CA ARG A 36 16.56 -34.44 -0.68
C ARG A 36 15.77 -33.22 -0.16
N LYS A 37 16.48 -32.16 0.12
CA LYS A 37 15.94 -30.94 0.72
C LYS A 37 16.62 -29.73 0.16
N THR A 38 15.88 -28.63 0.11
CA THR A 38 16.39 -27.28 -0.13
C THR A 38 16.40 -26.52 1.19
N THR A 39 17.49 -25.85 1.48
CA THR A 39 17.66 -25.02 2.67
C THR A 39 17.34 -23.58 2.33
N ILE A 40 16.40 -22.98 3.04
CA ILE A 40 15.96 -21.60 2.85
C ILE A 40 16.22 -20.81 4.13
N ARG A 41 16.89 -19.66 4.02
CA ARG A 41 17.04 -18.70 5.12
C ARG A 41 15.91 -17.71 5.06
N THR A 42 15.10 -17.67 6.10
CA THR A 42 13.99 -16.73 6.25
C THR A 42 14.47 -15.34 6.66
N PHE A 43 13.60 -14.34 6.63
CA PHE A 43 13.98 -12.95 6.96
C PHE A 43 14.25 -12.72 8.45
N ASP A 44 13.81 -13.62 9.32
CA ASP A 44 14.16 -13.65 10.74
C ASP A 44 15.49 -14.39 11.01
N ASN A 45 16.26 -14.70 9.97
CA ASN A 45 17.52 -15.45 9.99
C ASN A 45 17.41 -16.94 10.38
N SER A 46 16.22 -17.50 10.43
CA SER A 46 16.04 -18.93 10.66
C SER A 46 16.36 -19.75 9.41
N LEU A 47 16.76 -21.00 9.59
CA LEU A 47 16.94 -21.96 8.49
C LEU A 47 15.75 -22.91 8.44
N VAL A 48 15.08 -22.95 7.31
CA VAL A 48 13.98 -23.88 7.04
C VAL A 48 14.45 -24.90 6.01
N PHE A 49 14.25 -26.18 6.35
CA PHE A 49 14.58 -27.30 5.48
C PHE A 49 13.32 -27.81 4.80
N VAL A 50 13.17 -27.51 3.52
CA VAL A 50 12.00 -27.90 2.72
C VAL A 50 12.32 -29.17 1.93
N PRO A 51 11.60 -30.28 2.12
CA PRO A 51 11.76 -31.46 1.27
C PRO A 51 11.48 -31.12 -0.19
N ASN A 52 12.32 -31.60 -1.12
CA ASN A 52 12.17 -31.29 -2.56
C ASN A 52 10.82 -31.79 -3.13
N SER A 53 10.24 -32.84 -2.57
CA SER A 53 8.88 -33.26 -2.94
C SER A 53 7.84 -32.19 -2.68
N LYS A 54 7.93 -31.49 -1.54
CA LYS A 54 7.02 -30.38 -1.23
C LYS A 54 7.23 -29.16 -2.14
N ILE A 55 8.43 -28.97 -2.65
CA ILE A 55 8.73 -27.89 -3.59
C ILE A 55 8.00 -28.13 -4.93
N ILE A 56 8.02 -29.36 -5.43
CA ILE A 56 7.34 -29.73 -6.68
C ILE A 56 5.82 -29.65 -6.56
N ASP A 57 5.29 -30.00 -5.40
CA ASP A 57 3.84 -30.01 -5.15
C ASP A 57 3.26 -28.59 -4.91
N ASN A 58 4.10 -27.57 -4.77
CA ASN A 58 3.68 -26.20 -4.50
C ASN A 58 4.05 -25.22 -5.61
N ASN A 59 3.29 -24.13 -5.70
CA ASN A 59 3.68 -23.01 -6.54
C ASN A 59 4.94 -22.35 -6.00
N ILE A 60 5.90 -22.09 -6.87
CA ILE A 60 7.13 -21.38 -6.55
C ILE A 60 7.00 -19.95 -7.05
N ILE A 61 7.14 -18.96 -6.17
CA ILE A 61 7.26 -17.56 -6.55
C ILE A 61 8.74 -17.19 -6.41
N ASN A 62 9.38 -16.83 -7.52
CA ASN A 62 10.78 -16.39 -7.51
C ASN A 62 10.85 -14.86 -7.66
N TRP A 63 11.13 -14.20 -6.56
CA TRP A 63 11.22 -12.75 -6.52
C TRP A 63 12.51 -12.19 -7.11
N SER A 64 13.59 -12.97 -7.15
CA SER A 64 14.87 -12.56 -7.74
C SER A 64 14.83 -12.48 -9.26
N ARG A 65 13.88 -13.18 -9.90
CA ARG A 65 13.70 -13.17 -11.35
C ARG A 65 12.83 -12.02 -11.88
N ARG A 66 12.55 -11.03 -11.06
CA ARG A 66 11.88 -9.81 -11.54
C ARG A 66 12.75 -9.08 -12.54
N LYS A 67 12.18 -8.72 -13.69
CA LYS A 67 12.87 -7.94 -14.73
C LYS A 67 12.77 -6.44 -14.52
N VAL A 68 11.72 -5.98 -13.81
CA VAL A 68 11.46 -4.58 -13.47
C VAL A 68 11.07 -4.52 -12.01
N GLY A 69 11.25 -3.36 -11.40
CA GLY A 69 11.09 -3.04 -10.00
C GLY A 69 9.87 -3.59 -9.29
N ARG A 70 9.72 -3.19 -8.06
CA ARG A 70 8.64 -3.67 -7.19
C ARG A 70 7.39 -2.84 -7.37
N GLN A 71 6.23 -3.47 -7.25
CA GLN A 71 4.94 -2.80 -7.27
C GLN A 71 4.75 -1.95 -6.01
N ILE A 72 4.32 -0.71 -6.20
CA ILE A 72 3.74 0.14 -5.19
C ILE A 72 2.23 0.19 -5.46
N LYS A 73 1.45 -0.42 -4.59
CA LYS A 73 0.00 -0.31 -4.59
C LYS A 73 -0.43 0.21 -3.23
N MET A 74 -1.06 1.37 -3.20
CA MET A 74 -1.55 1.99 -1.97
C MET A 74 -2.83 2.76 -2.22
N PHE A 75 -3.54 3.05 -1.14
CA PHE A 75 -4.76 3.84 -1.15
C PHE A 75 -4.54 5.09 -0.30
N LEU A 76 -4.95 6.22 -0.86
CA LEU A 76 -4.93 7.51 -0.20
C LEU A 76 -6.38 7.90 0.10
N GLY A 77 -6.74 7.92 1.38
CA GLY A 77 -8.06 8.34 1.83
C GLY A 77 -8.13 9.84 2.03
N LEU A 78 -9.01 10.52 1.30
CA LEU A 78 -9.32 11.93 1.47
C LEU A 78 -10.60 12.12 2.27
N ASN A 79 -10.70 13.23 2.99
CA ASN A 79 -11.90 13.60 3.72
C ASN A 79 -13.07 13.92 2.76
N TYR A 80 -14.28 13.53 3.11
CA TYR A 80 -15.51 13.80 2.35
C TYR A 80 -15.83 15.30 2.18
N SER A 81 -15.27 16.17 3.02
CA SER A 81 -15.38 17.61 2.84
C SER A 81 -14.56 18.15 1.64
N THR A 82 -13.75 17.30 1.00
CA THR A 82 -12.93 17.70 -0.16
C THR A 82 -13.81 17.88 -1.39
N PRO A 83 -13.84 19.08 -2.01
CA PRO A 83 -14.62 19.30 -3.22
C PRO A 83 -14.13 18.46 -4.40
N PRO A 84 -14.98 18.04 -5.34
CA PRO A 84 -14.60 17.19 -6.47
C PRO A 84 -13.45 17.76 -7.32
N HIS A 85 -13.43 19.06 -7.60
CA HIS A 85 -12.36 19.69 -8.37
C HIS A 85 -11.00 19.60 -7.68
N MET A 86 -10.96 19.59 -6.33
CA MET A 86 -9.72 19.40 -5.58
C MET A 86 -9.27 17.94 -5.61
N VAL A 87 -10.20 16.98 -5.62
CA VAL A 87 -9.87 15.56 -5.82
C VAL A 87 -9.23 15.36 -7.19
N GLU A 88 -9.79 15.93 -8.25
CA GLU A 88 -9.22 15.89 -9.60
C GLU A 88 -7.83 16.53 -9.66
N GLN A 89 -7.66 17.69 -9.01
CA GLN A 89 -6.38 18.39 -8.94
C GLN A 89 -5.32 17.55 -8.23
N VAL A 90 -5.64 16.96 -7.09
CA VAL A 90 -4.73 16.07 -6.34
C VAL A 90 -4.35 14.85 -7.17
N ILE A 91 -5.30 14.19 -7.84
CA ILE A 91 -5.03 13.06 -8.73
C ILE A 91 -4.05 13.46 -9.83
N LYS A 92 -4.28 14.61 -10.46
CA LYS A 92 -3.42 15.14 -11.53
C LYS A 92 -2.01 15.41 -11.03
N GLU A 93 -1.85 16.13 -9.91
CA GLU A 93 -0.54 16.45 -9.35
C GLU A 93 0.23 15.22 -8.88
N ILE A 94 -0.44 14.24 -8.26
CA ILE A 94 0.19 12.96 -7.89
C ILE A 94 0.64 12.21 -9.13
N LYS A 95 -0.17 12.18 -10.18
CA LYS A 95 0.18 11.52 -11.44
C LYS A 95 1.39 12.18 -12.10
N GLU A 96 1.44 13.49 -12.18
CA GLU A 96 2.58 14.26 -12.69
C GLU A 96 3.85 14.03 -11.86
N MET A 97 3.73 14.05 -10.54
CA MET A 97 4.82 13.75 -9.62
C MET A 97 5.40 12.36 -9.86
N LEU A 98 4.56 11.34 -10.02
CA LEU A 98 5.01 9.98 -10.29
C LEU A 98 5.68 9.83 -11.66
N TYR A 99 5.16 10.50 -12.70
CA TYR A 99 5.78 10.49 -14.04
C TYR A 99 7.17 11.14 -14.05
N THR A 100 7.41 12.14 -13.23
CA THR A 100 8.69 12.84 -13.12
C THR A 100 9.64 12.25 -12.11
N HIS A 101 9.18 11.29 -11.31
CA HIS A 101 9.96 10.72 -10.22
C HIS A 101 11.10 9.82 -10.74
N PRO A 102 12.37 10.05 -10.33
CA PRO A 102 13.52 9.32 -10.88
C PRO A 102 13.50 7.83 -10.58
N GLY A 103 12.93 7.42 -9.43
CA GLY A 103 12.86 6.01 -8.98
C GLY A 103 11.65 5.24 -9.47
N ILE A 104 10.67 5.90 -10.14
CA ILE A 104 9.46 5.24 -10.67
C ILE A 104 9.68 4.85 -12.13
N ALA A 105 9.27 3.65 -12.47
CA ALA A 105 9.28 3.16 -13.84
C ALA A 105 8.13 3.80 -14.63
N ASN A 106 8.48 4.51 -15.70
CA ASN A 106 7.47 5.09 -16.58
C ASN A 106 6.89 4.03 -17.52
N PRO A 107 5.60 4.10 -17.84
CA PRO A 107 5.00 3.26 -18.85
C PRO A 107 5.78 3.35 -20.15
N THR A 108 6.06 2.22 -20.77
CA THR A 108 6.73 2.17 -22.07
C THR A 108 5.88 2.94 -23.08
N LYS A 109 6.50 3.84 -23.85
CA LYS A 109 5.79 4.55 -24.92
C LYS A 109 5.18 3.54 -25.89
N LYS A 110 3.89 3.61 -26.06
CA LYS A 110 3.12 2.68 -26.94
C LYS A 110 3.64 2.64 -28.39
N ASP A 111 4.32 3.70 -28.82
CA ASP A 111 4.81 3.83 -30.20
C ASP A 111 5.92 2.84 -30.55
N ALA A 112 6.85 2.57 -29.63
CA ALA A 112 7.92 1.59 -29.85
C ALA A 112 7.42 0.14 -29.87
N LEU A 113 6.26 -0.12 -29.25
CA LEU A 113 5.66 -1.46 -29.16
C LEU A 113 4.60 -1.71 -30.23
N ASN A 114 4.05 -0.67 -30.84
CA ASN A 114 3.14 -0.82 -31.98
C ASN A 114 3.80 -1.49 -33.17
N ASP A 115 5.09 -1.22 -33.40
CA ASP A 115 5.89 -1.89 -34.45
C ASP A 115 6.06 -3.39 -34.21
N MET A 116 6.15 -3.80 -32.94
CA MET A 116 6.21 -5.21 -32.55
C MET A 116 4.87 -5.93 -32.72
N ARG A 117 3.73 -5.23 -32.54
CA ARG A 117 2.39 -5.81 -32.72
C ARG A 117 2.15 -6.33 -34.14
N PHE A 118 2.63 -5.61 -35.12
CA PHE A 118 2.52 -6.04 -36.51
C PHE A 118 3.34 -7.30 -36.83
N LYS A 119 4.46 -7.51 -36.13
CA LYS A 119 5.35 -8.67 -36.38
C LYS A 119 4.84 -9.99 -35.83
N TYR A 120 3.98 -10.01 -34.81
CA TYR A 120 3.67 -11.21 -34.04
C TYR A 120 2.19 -11.57 -33.92
N ARG A 121 1.31 -11.27 -34.85
CA ARG A 121 -0.13 -11.68 -34.88
C ARG A 121 -0.84 -11.57 -33.51
N GLN A 122 -0.89 -10.41 -32.90
CA GLN A 122 -1.09 -10.28 -31.46
C GLN A 122 -2.47 -9.87 -31.02
N SER A 123 -3.45 -10.68 -31.29
CA SER A 123 -4.74 -10.60 -30.58
C SER A 123 -4.75 -11.29 -29.21
N ILE A 124 -3.70 -12.06 -28.87
CA ILE A 124 -3.72 -13.00 -27.74
C ILE A 124 -2.82 -12.58 -26.58
N VAL A 125 -1.74 -11.82 -26.85
CA VAL A 125 -0.76 -11.45 -25.82
C VAL A 125 -0.73 -9.94 -25.60
N SER A 126 -0.77 -9.48 -24.35
CA SER A 126 -0.69 -8.07 -24.03
C SER A 126 0.70 -7.51 -24.35
N LEU A 127 0.80 -6.19 -24.58
CA LEU A 127 2.10 -5.53 -24.80
C LEU A 127 3.03 -5.68 -23.59
N ASP A 128 2.47 -5.70 -22.39
CA ASP A 128 3.22 -5.88 -21.15
C ASP A 128 3.81 -7.29 -21.06
N ASP A 129 3.04 -8.31 -21.51
CA ASP A 129 3.52 -9.69 -21.52
C ASP A 129 4.63 -9.90 -22.56
N LEU A 130 4.57 -9.19 -23.69
CA LEU A 130 5.65 -9.19 -24.69
C LEU A 130 6.92 -8.50 -24.20
N ALA A 131 6.77 -7.39 -23.51
CA ALA A 131 7.90 -6.70 -22.86
C ALA A 131 8.49 -7.55 -21.73
N GLY A 132 7.72 -8.55 -21.24
CA GLY A 132 8.09 -9.44 -20.15
C GLY A 132 8.03 -8.78 -18.78
N TYR A 133 7.35 -7.64 -18.65
CA TYR A 133 7.11 -6.95 -17.39
C TYR A 133 5.96 -5.95 -17.50
N LYS A 134 5.39 -5.60 -16.35
CA LYS A 134 4.34 -4.57 -16.22
C LYS A 134 4.92 -3.32 -15.59
N ASN A 135 4.74 -2.16 -16.23
CA ASN A 135 5.18 -0.87 -15.72
C ASN A 135 4.05 0.17 -15.73
N ASN A 136 2.82 -0.30 -15.67
CA ASN A 136 1.63 0.57 -15.67
C ASN A 136 1.65 1.52 -14.48
N LEU A 137 1.22 2.77 -14.74
CA LEU A 137 1.06 3.79 -13.73
C LEU A 137 -0.39 4.27 -13.73
N PHE A 138 -1.07 4.07 -12.59
CA PHE A 138 -2.44 4.52 -12.39
C PHE A 138 -2.55 5.34 -11.12
N VAL A 139 -3.22 6.48 -11.24
CA VAL A 139 -3.70 7.27 -10.12
C VAL A 139 -5.16 7.58 -10.44
N THR A 140 -6.07 7.00 -9.68
CA THR A 140 -7.50 7.10 -9.98
C THR A 140 -8.33 7.05 -8.70
N LEU A 141 -9.50 7.66 -8.75
CA LEU A 141 -10.53 7.44 -7.74
C LEU A 141 -10.92 5.96 -7.78
N ASP A 142 -10.84 5.28 -6.64
CA ASP A 142 -11.12 3.85 -6.53
C ASP A 142 -12.53 3.59 -6.01
N LYS A 143 -12.82 4.11 -4.83
CA LYS A 143 -14.12 3.92 -4.18
C LYS A 143 -14.41 4.99 -3.14
N PHE A 144 -15.68 5.08 -2.78
CA PHE A 144 -16.14 5.77 -1.58
C PHE A 144 -16.25 4.73 -0.45
N ASP A 145 -15.51 4.95 0.62
CA ASP A 145 -15.52 4.09 1.81
C ASP A 145 -16.30 4.79 2.93
N ASP A 146 -16.51 4.10 4.07
CA ASP A 146 -17.33 4.60 5.18
C ASP A 146 -16.92 6.00 5.68
N SER A 147 -15.62 6.31 5.66
CA SER A 147 -15.08 7.59 6.17
C SER A 147 -14.11 8.27 5.21
N SER A 148 -13.98 7.79 3.97
CA SER A 148 -12.97 8.32 3.05
C SER A 148 -13.32 8.20 1.58
N ILE A 149 -12.83 9.16 0.80
CA ILE A 149 -12.75 9.10 -0.66
C ILE A 149 -11.39 8.48 -1.00
N ASN A 150 -11.37 7.27 -1.52
CA ASN A 150 -10.13 6.53 -1.75
C ASN A 150 -9.58 6.73 -3.17
N ILE A 151 -8.35 7.20 -3.24
CA ILE A 151 -7.56 7.26 -4.47
C ILE A 151 -6.59 6.10 -4.48
N MET A 152 -6.65 5.27 -5.52
CA MET A 152 -5.68 4.20 -5.76
C MET A 152 -4.46 4.76 -6.46
N ILE A 153 -3.30 4.45 -5.90
CA ILE A 153 -1.98 4.69 -6.51
C ILE A 153 -1.38 3.32 -6.85
N TYR A 154 -1.06 3.12 -8.11
CA TYR A 154 -0.49 1.89 -8.62
C TYR A 154 0.66 2.23 -9.57
N CYS A 155 1.87 1.84 -9.21
CA CYS A 155 3.06 2.06 -10.02
C CYS A 155 4.14 1.04 -9.69
N PHE A 156 5.24 1.08 -10.43
CA PHE A 156 6.41 0.22 -10.21
C PHE A 156 7.65 1.07 -10.00
N THR A 157 8.55 0.63 -9.13
CA THR A 157 9.89 1.22 -9.01
C THR A 157 10.77 0.75 -10.16
N LYS A 158 11.87 1.45 -10.44
CA LYS A 158 12.88 0.97 -11.40
C LYS A 158 13.73 -0.14 -10.82
N SER A 159 14.10 -0.02 -9.55
CA SER A 159 14.95 -0.97 -8.87
C SER A 159 14.17 -2.15 -8.28
N VAL A 160 14.77 -3.32 -8.30
CA VAL A 160 14.30 -4.54 -7.62
C VAL A 160 14.86 -4.66 -6.20
N VAL A 161 15.89 -3.89 -5.85
CA VAL A 161 16.55 -3.90 -4.54
C VAL A 161 15.58 -3.42 -3.46
N TRP A 162 15.53 -4.17 -2.35
CA TRP A 162 14.54 -3.91 -1.30
C TRP A 162 14.74 -2.55 -0.61
N ALA A 163 15.97 -2.20 -0.28
CA ALA A 163 16.29 -0.92 0.36
C ALA A 163 15.90 0.26 -0.54
N GLU A 164 16.30 0.24 -1.80
CA GLU A 164 15.97 1.28 -2.78
C GLU A 164 14.45 1.39 -3.02
N PHE A 165 13.75 0.26 -3.00
CA PHE A 165 12.29 0.25 -3.07
C PHE A 165 11.66 0.98 -1.88
N LEU A 166 12.16 0.75 -0.66
CA LEU A 166 11.65 1.40 0.55
C LEU A 166 11.91 2.91 0.51
N ASP A 167 13.09 3.34 0.08
CA ASP A 167 13.45 4.75 -0.07
C ASP A 167 12.55 5.44 -1.08
N VAL A 168 12.36 4.84 -2.26
CA VAL A 168 11.46 5.38 -3.30
C VAL A 168 10.02 5.44 -2.80
N LYS A 169 9.54 4.39 -2.13
CA LYS A 169 8.18 4.37 -1.57
C LYS A 169 7.99 5.47 -0.53
N GLN A 170 8.95 5.65 0.36
CA GLN A 170 8.92 6.71 1.38
C GLN A 170 8.91 8.09 0.73
N ASP A 171 9.77 8.35 -0.25
CA ASP A 171 9.84 9.64 -0.95
C ASP A 171 8.52 9.95 -1.68
N VAL A 172 7.93 8.96 -2.34
CA VAL A 172 6.60 9.09 -2.98
C VAL A 172 5.55 9.47 -1.94
N MET A 173 5.51 8.79 -0.79
CA MET A 173 4.54 9.10 0.28
C MET A 173 4.71 10.51 0.83
N ILE A 174 5.94 10.95 1.08
CA ILE A 174 6.23 12.31 1.55
C ILE A 174 5.82 13.36 0.51
N LYS A 175 6.09 13.11 -0.77
CA LYS A 175 5.67 14.01 -1.86
C LYS A 175 4.15 14.10 -1.97
N MET A 176 3.43 12.98 -1.79
CA MET A 176 1.97 13.01 -1.73
C MET A 176 1.45 13.83 -0.55
N MET A 177 2.06 13.71 0.63
CA MET A 177 1.69 14.56 1.78
C MET A 177 1.87 16.04 1.47
N LYS A 178 2.97 16.44 0.82
CA LYS A 178 3.22 17.83 0.40
C LYS A 178 2.18 18.30 -0.62
N ILE A 179 1.74 17.45 -1.55
CA ILE A 179 0.68 17.77 -2.51
C ILE A 179 -0.64 18.02 -1.79
N LEU A 180 -1.00 17.18 -0.80
CA LEU A 180 -2.21 17.39 -0.01
C LEU A 180 -2.16 18.70 0.78
N GLU A 181 -1.05 18.97 1.47
CA GLU A 181 -0.84 20.20 2.23
C GLU A 181 -0.95 21.44 1.33
N LYS A 182 -0.28 21.43 0.17
CA LYS A 182 -0.35 22.52 -0.83
C LYS A 182 -1.79 22.81 -1.26
N ASN A 183 -2.57 21.75 -1.48
CA ASN A 183 -3.98 21.87 -1.92
C ASN A 183 -4.96 22.02 -0.76
N LYS A 184 -4.48 22.12 0.49
CA LYS A 184 -5.31 22.20 1.71
C LYS A 184 -6.33 21.06 1.83
N VAL A 185 -5.97 19.89 1.36
CA VAL A 185 -6.79 18.67 1.43
C VAL A 185 -6.33 17.82 2.61
N GLY A 186 -7.27 17.45 3.48
CA GLY A 186 -6.97 16.63 4.66
C GLY A 186 -7.05 15.14 4.37
N PHE A 187 -6.26 14.36 5.11
CA PHE A 187 -6.44 12.92 5.20
C PHE A 187 -7.80 12.59 5.82
N ALA A 188 -8.38 11.49 5.39
CA ALA A 188 -9.55 10.95 6.06
C ALA A 188 -9.17 10.33 7.41
N PHE A 189 -10.00 10.61 8.41
CA PHE A 189 -9.94 9.96 9.72
C PHE A 189 -11.21 9.13 9.92
N PRO A 190 -11.14 8.00 10.63
CA PRO A 190 -12.34 7.29 11.06
C PRO A 190 -13.25 8.25 11.83
N SER A 191 -14.41 8.57 11.26
CA SER A 191 -15.39 9.48 11.87
C SER A 191 -16.68 8.73 12.16
N LYS A 192 -17.31 9.06 13.30
CA LYS A 192 -18.63 8.58 13.68
C LYS A 192 -19.54 9.78 13.90
N SER A 193 -20.69 9.79 13.25
CA SER A 193 -21.75 10.75 13.57
C SER A 193 -22.53 10.23 14.77
N ILE A 194 -22.59 11.03 15.84
CA ILE A 194 -23.39 10.72 17.02
C ILE A 194 -24.62 11.60 16.94
N TYR A 195 -25.76 10.98 16.81
CA TYR A 195 -27.07 11.64 16.95
C TYR A 195 -27.44 11.67 18.42
N ILE A 196 -27.53 12.85 18.99
CA ILE A 196 -27.99 13.04 20.38
C ILE A 196 -29.47 13.50 20.30
N GLU A 197 -30.39 12.58 20.49
CA GLU A 197 -31.85 12.88 20.41
C GLU A 197 -32.35 13.73 21.57
N GLU A 198 -31.83 13.55 22.79
CA GLU A 198 -32.13 14.39 23.95
C GLU A 198 -30.92 14.50 24.88
N THR A 199 -30.55 15.74 25.21
CA THR A 199 -29.67 16.02 26.35
C THR A 199 -30.49 16.79 27.39
N PRO A 200 -30.70 16.27 28.60
CA PRO A 200 -31.47 16.98 29.65
C PRO A 200 -30.92 18.39 29.93
N MET A 201 -29.60 18.61 29.79
CA MET A 201 -28.95 19.91 29.98
C MET A 201 -29.25 20.96 28.88
N LEU A 202 -29.66 20.54 27.69
CA LEU A 202 -29.93 21.48 26.57
C LEU A 202 -31.32 22.14 26.74
N LYS A 203 -32.27 21.50 27.41
CA LYS A 203 -33.58 22.09 27.71
C LYS A 203 -33.44 23.28 28.64
N ASP A 204 -32.54 23.23 29.61
CA ASP A 204 -32.31 24.33 30.56
C ASP A 204 -31.58 25.53 29.93
N ILE A 205 -30.75 25.30 28.94
CA ILE A 205 -30.03 26.38 28.23
C ILE A 205 -30.92 27.06 27.19
N ILE A 206 -31.82 26.34 26.55
CA ILE A 206 -32.74 26.89 25.55
C ILE A 206 -33.87 27.67 26.22
N SER A 207 -34.36 27.24 27.39
CA SER A 207 -35.40 27.94 28.15
C SER A 207 -34.93 29.29 28.72
N VAL A 208 -33.62 29.50 28.86
CA VAL A 208 -33.01 30.79 29.31
C VAL A 208 -32.94 31.83 28.18
N LYS A 209 -33.01 31.40 26.91
CA LYS A 209 -32.91 32.32 25.74
C LYS A 209 -34.23 32.94 25.32
N ASP A 210 -35.37 32.49 25.84
CA ASP A 210 -36.70 32.97 25.42
C ASP A 210 -37.27 34.07 26.33
N ASN A 211 -36.55 34.48 27.37
CA ASN A 211 -36.92 35.63 28.21
C ASN A 211 -35.98 36.80 28.00
N GLY A 212 -36.47 37.74 27.22
CA GLY A 212 -35.80 38.93 26.70
C GLY A 212 -34.83 39.65 27.61
N ASP A 213 -33.87 40.22 26.94
CA ASP A 213 -33.05 41.41 27.30
C ASP A 213 -32.67 41.64 28.76
N LYS A 214 -31.45 41.19 29.11
CA LYS A 214 -30.49 42.03 29.87
C LYS A 214 -29.13 41.33 29.88
N ALA A 215 -28.10 42.06 29.50
CA ALA A 215 -26.69 41.70 29.60
C ALA A 215 -26.34 41.17 30.98
N THR A 216 -25.71 39.99 31.05
CA THR A 216 -25.01 39.56 32.26
C THR A 216 -23.77 38.75 31.87
N GLU A 217 -22.70 39.17 32.47
CA GLU A 217 -21.31 38.77 32.35
C GLU A 217 -21.10 37.25 32.30
N THR A 218 -20.20 36.85 31.40
CA THR A 218 -19.65 35.50 31.30
C THR A 218 -18.85 35.16 32.57
N LYS A 219 -19.38 34.32 33.44
CA LYS A 219 -18.56 33.66 34.45
C LYS A 219 -17.86 32.47 33.84
N GLN A 220 -16.55 32.54 33.79
CA GLN A 220 -15.67 31.38 33.55
C GLN A 220 -15.95 30.34 34.65
N ILE A 221 -16.25 29.12 34.23
CA ILE A 221 -16.30 27.96 35.11
C ILE A 221 -14.90 27.35 35.10
N ASP A 222 -14.16 27.60 36.20
CA ASP A 222 -12.97 26.86 36.54
C ASP A 222 -13.36 25.41 36.84
N VAL A 223 -12.86 24.49 36.03
CA VAL A 223 -12.95 23.05 36.29
C VAL A 223 -11.82 22.68 37.24
N ASP A 224 -12.13 22.63 38.53
CA ASP A 224 -11.27 22.15 39.58
C ASP A 224 -10.92 20.67 39.37
N ASP A 225 -9.65 20.46 39.18
CA ASP A 225 -8.94 19.19 39.09
C ASP A 225 -8.84 18.61 40.51
N LYS A 226 -9.77 17.77 40.92
CA LYS A 226 -9.66 16.96 42.14
C LYS A 226 -10.23 15.58 41.94
N ASN A 227 -9.38 14.65 41.49
CA ASN A 227 -9.46 13.22 41.86
C ASN A 227 -8.26 12.43 41.34
N ASP A 228 -7.15 12.58 42.04
CA ASP A 228 -6.10 11.55 42.02
C ASP A 228 -5.42 11.50 43.40
N LYS A 229 -6.03 10.76 44.29
CA LYS A 229 -5.34 10.16 45.47
C LYS A 229 -6.27 9.11 46.09
N ASN A 230 -6.10 7.86 45.70
CA ASN A 230 -6.25 6.69 46.56
C ASN A 230 -6.29 5.38 45.75
N ILE A 231 -5.12 4.85 45.44
CA ILE A 231 -4.92 3.40 45.32
C ILE A 231 -3.43 3.14 45.67
N ASN A 232 -3.14 3.04 46.96
CA ASN A 232 -2.00 2.30 47.44
C ASN A 232 -2.24 1.99 48.93
N LYS A 233 -2.77 0.78 49.19
CA LYS A 233 -2.57 -0.02 50.39
C LYS A 233 -3.55 -1.21 50.39
N LYS A 234 -3.11 -2.35 49.87
CA LYS A 234 -3.06 -3.65 50.55
C LYS A 234 -2.56 -4.70 49.55
#